data_27abd3e1f2572ec3add6167d85c915ea
#
_entry.id   27abd3e1f2572ec3add6167d85c915ea
#
_cell.length_a   1.000
_cell.length_b   1.000
_cell.length_c   1.000
_cell.angle_alpha   90.00
_cell.angle_beta   90.00
_cell.angle_gamma   90.00
#
_symmetry.space_group_name_H-M   'P 1'
#
loop_
_entity.id
_entity.type
_entity.pdbx_description
1 polymer ?
#
loop_
_entity_poly.entity_id
_entity_poly.type
_entity_poly.pdbx_seq_one_letter_code
_entity_poly.pdbx_strand_id
1 'polypeptide(L)'
;MPKKIIHIDTNSSTPKYRQIINSIYHSIERKALKKGDKIPSINQICAEFSLSRDTVMFAFNELKAKGIVLSQPGKGYYIEKTDIFFEEKIFILFDELNAFKEDLYNSLVNTLKGKANIEIYFHHFNYKVFKNLILDSIGKYTSYIIMPATFDNINHIISKLPDDKVYILDRFKADLASYPVVYQHFELDFYDALKEGINLIKKYRRLVFVNPGGKEPTERIIGFERFCDEFGFNYEVVKSISEIRPGLYDAFFLISDRDLVEIV
;
A
#
# COMPACT_ATOMS: atom_id res chain seq x y z
N MET A 1 29.05 -17.49 13.60
CA MET A 1 28.18 -16.89 14.63
C MET A 1 26.82 -17.55 14.54
N PRO A 2 26.18 -17.96 15.65
CA PRO A 2 24.83 -18.50 15.57
C PRO A 2 23.90 -17.44 14.99
N LYS A 3 23.13 -17.82 13.96
CA LYS A 3 22.16 -16.89 13.34
C LYS A 3 21.14 -16.48 14.41
N LYS A 4 20.98 -15.19 14.62
CA LYS A 4 20.02 -14.65 15.58
C LYS A 4 18.60 -14.99 15.07
N ILE A 5 17.90 -15.86 15.80
CA ILE A 5 16.58 -16.40 15.41
C ILE A 5 15.44 -15.43 15.77
N ILE A 6 15.57 -14.79 16.96
CA ILE A 6 14.56 -13.87 17.48
C ILE A 6 15.06 -12.44 17.32
N HIS A 7 14.18 -11.58 16.85
CA HIS A 7 14.40 -10.14 16.72
C HIS A 7 13.26 -9.41 17.41
N ILE A 8 13.61 -8.50 18.31
CA ILE A 8 12.65 -7.66 19.04
C ILE A 8 13.03 -6.21 18.83
N ASP A 9 12.12 -5.47 18.24
CA ASP A 9 12.19 -4.02 18.17
C ASP A 9 11.37 -3.42 19.31
N THR A 10 12.03 -2.71 20.22
CA THR A 10 11.40 -2.08 21.40
C THR A 10 10.52 -0.90 21.01
N ASN A 11 10.79 -0.25 19.88
CA ASN A 11 10.07 0.92 19.40
C ASN A 11 8.85 0.56 18.54
N SER A 12 8.75 -0.71 18.10
CA SER A 12 7.63 -1.17 17.30
C SER A 12 6.32 -1.22 18.10
N SER A 13 5.22 -0.79 17.49
CA SER A 13 3.86 -0.93 18.01
C SER A 13 3.36 -2.38 18.03
N THR A 14 4.04 -3.29 17.35
CA THR A 14 3.71 -4.73 17.36
C THR A 14 3.96 -5.34 18.74
N PRO A 15 2.98 -6.01 19.37
CA PRO A 15 3.15 -6.68 20.66
C PRO A 15 4.37 -7.62 20.67
N LYS A 16 5.15 -7.63 21.74
CA LYS A 16 6.41 -8.38 21.84
C LYS A 16 6.23 -9.89 21.59
N TYR A 17 5.14 -10.48 22.09
CA TYR A 17 4.85 -11.89 21.84
C TYR A 17 4.66 -12.17 20.33
N ARG A 18 4.04 -11.25 19.60
CA ARG A 18 3.84 -11.38 18.16
C ARG A 18 5.14 -11.23 17.38
N GLN A 19 6.05 -10.36 17.84
CA GLN A 19 7.39 -10.24 17.27
C GLN A 19 8.20 -11.53 17.41
N ILE A 20 8.07 -12.24 18.55
CA ILE A 20 8.68 -13.55 18.75
C ILE A 20 8.13 -14.57 17.73
N ILE A 21 6.81 -14.64 17.59
CA ILE A 21 6.14 -15.53 16.64
C ILE A 21 6.63 -15.26 15.23
N ASN A 22 6.58 -13.98 14.81
CA ASN A 22 6.99 -13.55 13.47
C ASN A 22 8.48 -13.88 13.20
N SER A 23 9.36 -13.71 14.17
CA SER A 23 10.79 -14.04 14.04
C SER A 23 11.02 -15.52 13.74
N ILE A 24 10.28 -16.41 14.41
CA ILE A 24 10.34 -17.85 14.16
C ILE A 24 9.80 -18.18 12.77
N TYR A 25 8.66 -17.61 12.40
CA TYR A 25 8.08 -17.77 11.07
C TYR A 25 9.05 -17.36 9.96
N HIS A 26 9.60 -16.14 10.02
CA HIS A 26 10.59 -15.67 9.04
C HIS A 26 11.86 -16.51 8.99
N SER A 27 12.26 -17.10 10.12
CA SER A 27 13.41 -17.99 10.15
C SER A 27 13.12 -19.33 9.46
N ILE A 28 11.89 -19.82 9.55
CA ILE A 28 11.45 -21.03 8.82
C ILE A 28 11.32 -20.71 7.32
N GLU A 29 10.67 -19.61 6.95
CA GLU A 29 10.47 -19.17 5.57
C GLU A 29 11.81 -19.04 4.82
N ARG A 30 12.79 -18.38 5.46
CA ARG A 30 14.14 -18.25 4.91
C ARG A 30 14.97 -19.53 4.99
N LYS A 31 14.35 -20.65 5.38
CA LYS A 31 15.00 -21.96 5.55
C LYS A 31 16.19 -21.93 6.54
N ALA A 32 16.20 -20.93 7.42
CA ALA A 32 17.18 -20.81 8.49
C ALA A 32 16.87 -21.75 9.67
N LEU A 33 15.59 -22.10 9.85
CA LEU A 33 15.10 -23.14 10.75
C LEU A 33 14.44 -24.26 9.96
N LYS A 34 14.76 -25.51 10.32
CA LYS A 34 14.23 -26.74 9.74
C LYS A 34 13.51 -27.56 10.80
N LYS A 35 12.68 -28.52 10.36
CA LYS A 35 12.08 -29.50 11.27
C LYS A 35 13.17 -30.20 12.09
N GLY A 36 12.97 -30.26 13.41
CA GLY A 36 13.91 -30.84 14.37
C GLY A 36 14.92 -29.82 14.93
N ASP A 37 15.03 -28.63 14.40
CA ASP A 37 15.94 -27.61 14.92
C ASP A 37 15.48 -27.11 16.29
N LYS A 38 16.45 -26.97 17.20
CA LYS A 38 16.22 -26.44 18.53
C LYS A 38 16.15 -24.90 18.48
N ILE A 39 15.14 -24.34 19.14
CA ILE A 39 14.99 -22.87 19.28
C ILE A 39 15.39 -22.43 20.69
N PRO A 40 15.70 -21.13 20.89
CA PRO A 40 16.00 -20.59 22.21
C PRO A 40 14.90 -20.90 23.22
N SER A 41 15.29 -21.20 24.45
CA SER A 41 14.35 -21.46 25.54
C SER A 41 13.66 -20.18 25.99
N ILE A 42 12.52 -20.31 26.66
CA ILE A 42 11.80 -19.17 27.27
C ILE A 42 12.74 -18.32 28.13
N ASN A 43 13.54 -18.96 28.99
CA ASN A 43 14.44 -18.24 29.87
C ASN A 43 15.54 -17.48 29.12
N GLN A 44 16.07 -18.06 28.02
CA GLN A 44 17.04 -17.36 27.16
C GLN A 44 16.44 -16.12 26.51
N ILE A 45 15.23 -16.22 25.98
CA ILE A 45 14.54 -15.08 25.34
C ILE A 45 14.22 -14.01 26.38
N CYS A 46 13.72 -14.40 27.57
CA CYS A 46 13.48 -13.45 28.67
C CYS A 46 14.75 -12.68 29.05
N ALA A 47 15.88 -13.39 29.18
CA ALA A 47 17.14 -12.78 29.56
C ALA A 47 17.72 -11.89 28.45
N GLU A 48 17.67 -12.34 27.18
CA GLU A 48 18.25 -11.61 26.04
C GLU A 48 17.50 -10.31 25.73
N PHE A 49 16.15 -10.31 25.83
CA PHE A 49 15.29 -9.19 25.41
C PHE A 49 14.61 -8.48 26.57
N SER A 50 14.92 -8.83 27.82
CA SER A 50 14.30 -8.23 29.03
C SER A 50 12.76 -8.32 29.01
N LEU A 51 12.23 -9.47 28.56
CA LEU A 51 10.78 -9.71 28.48
C LEU A 51 10.27 -10.50 29.67
N SER A 52 8.99 -10.27 30.03
CA SER A 52 8.32 -11.08 31.04
C SER A 52 8.15 -12.52 30.56
N ARG A 53 8.20 -13.46 31.49
CA ARG A 53 7.99 -14.88 31.22
C ARG A 53 6.64 -15.16 30.56
N ASP A 54 5.60 -14.46 30.98
CA ASP A 54 4.23 -14.62 30.45
C ASP A 54 4.15 -14.20 28.98
N THR A 55 4.80 -13.11 28.60
CA THR A 55 4.88 -12.67 27.19
C THR A 55 5.52 -13.73 26.29
N VAL A 56 6.64 -14.31 26.74
CA VAL A 56 7.34 -15.34 25.96
C VAL A 56 6.59 -16.65 25.96
N MET A 57 5.99 -17.06 27.10
CA MET A 57 5.15 -18.24 27.21
C MET A 57 3.92 -18.15 26.32
N PHE A 58 3.28 -16.97 26.24
CA PHE A 58 2.14 -16.76 25.35
C PHE A 58 2.51 -17.03 23.89
N ALA A 59 3.65 -16.48 23.42
CA ALA A 59 4.15 -16.72 22.08
C ALA A 59 4.40 -18.22 21.81
N PHE A 60 5.02 -18.92 22.75
CA PHE A 60 5.31 -20.35 22.62
C PHE A 60 4.05 -21.21 22.67
N ASN A 61 3.06 -20.86 23.46
CA ASN A 61 1.78 -21.56 23.49
C ASN A 61 1.03 -21.41 22.16
N GLU A 62 1.02 -20.23 21.56
CA GLU A 62 0.48 -19.98 20.23
C GLU A 62 1.18 -20.85 19.16
N LEU A 63 2.53 -20.88 19.17
CA LEU A 63 3.29 -21.70 18.24
C LEU A 63 3.03 -23.20 18.43
N LYS A 64 2.85 -23.64 19.68
CA LYS A 64 2.50 -25.04 19.99
C LYS A 64 1.07 -25.36 19.54
N ALA A 65 0.10 -24.50 19.81
CA ALA A 65 -1.29 -24.69 19.39
C ALA A 65 -1.41 -24.84 17.87
N LYS A 66 -0.54 -24.15 17.12
CA LYS A 66 -0.44 -24.29 15.66
C LYS A 66 0.42 -25.47 15.18
N GLY A 67 0.98 -26.25 16.09
CA GLY A 67 1.82 -27.40 15.77
C GLY A 67 3.19 -27.06 15.17
N ILE A 68 3.63 -25.81 15.28
CA ILE A 68 4.90 -25.33 14.69
C ILE A 68 6.07 -25.69 15.59
N VAL A 69 5.85 -25.62 16.90
CA VAL A 69 6.84 -25.88 17.93
C VAL A 69 6.38 -27.03 18.83
N LEU A 70 7.27 -27.96 19.07
CA LEU A 70 7.10 -29.07 20.02
C LEU A 70 7.95 -28.81 21.26
N SER A 71 7.36 -29.01 22.44
CA SER A 71 8.08 -29.01 23.71
C SER A 71 8.51 -30.43 24.06
N GLN A 72 9.80 -30.63 24.29
CA GLN A 72 10.35 -31.88 24.82
C GLN A 72 10.79 -31.68 26.28
N PRO A 73 10.14 -32.35 27.24
CA PRO A 73 10.46 -32.18 28.65
C PRO A 73 11.98 -32.40 28.91
N GLY A 74 12.61 -31.49 29.65
CA GLY A 74 14.04 -31.50 29.95
C GLY A 74 14.98 -31.17 28.78
N LYS A 75 14.50 -31.13 27.54
CA LYS A 75 15.34 -30.92 26.34
C LYS A 75 15.12 -29.54 25.70
N GLY A 76 13.91 -28.97 25.82
CA GLY A 76 13.59 -27.63 25.30
C GLY A 76 12.53 -27.65 24.21
N TYR A 77 12.58 -26.67 23.31
CA TYR A 77 11.63 -26.44 22.25
C TYR A 77 12.27 -26.67 20.87
N TYR A 78 11.54 -27.34 19.98
CA TYR A 78 12.00 -27.75 18.67
C TYR A 78 10.96 -27.42 17.60
N ILE A 79 11.42 -27.13 16.38
CA ILE A 79 10.53 -26.95 15.23
C ILE A 79 9.95 -28.31 14.82
N GLU A 80 8.63 -28.43 14.82
CA GLU A 80 7.91 -29.66 14.43
C GLU A 80 7.38 -29.57 13.01
N LYS A 81 6.87 -28.40 12.61
CA LYS A 81 6.28 -28.20 11.28
C LYS A 81 6.92 -26.98 10.62
N THR A 82 7.31 -27.14 9.36
CA THR A 82 7.89 -26.06 8.53
C THR A 82 7.00 -25.69 7.35
N ASP A 83 5.96 -26.49 7.06
CA ASP A 83 4.92 -26.14 6.10
C ASP A 83 3.94 -25.16 6.75
N ILE A 84 4.43 -23.95 6.93
CA ILE A 84 3.66 -22.88 7.54
C ILE A 84 3.04 -22.11 6.39
N PHE A 85 1.73 -22.26 6.21
CA PHE A 85 0.98 -21.30 5.44
C PHE A 85 0.88 -20.05 6.31
N PHE A 86 1.69 -19.07 5.99
CA PHE A 86 1.49 -17.72 6.47
C PHE A 86 0.16 -17.29 5.86
N GLU A 87 -0.85 -17.21 6.66
CA GLU A 87 -2.04 -16.49 6.25
C GLU A 87 -1.70 -15.01 6.32
N GLU A 88 -1.17 -14.50 5.21
CA GLU A 88 -0.95 -13.06 5.05
C GLU A 88 -2.28 -12.37 5.31
N LYS A 89 -2.27 -11.41 6.24
CA LYS A 89 -3.41 -10.51 6.46
C LYS A 89 -3.05 -9.15 5.91
N ILE A 90 -3.64 -8.81 4.79
CA ILE A 90 -3.34 -7.57 4.10
C ILE A 90 -4.46 -6.56 4.36
N PHE A 91 -4.09 -5.42 4.92
CA PHE A 91 -4.94 -4.25 5.03
C PHE A 91 -4.79 -3.41 3.78
N ILE A 92 -5.89 -3.15 3.07
CA ILE A 92 -5.92 -2.25 1.93
C ILE A 92 -6.79 -1.06 2.28
N LEU A 93 -6.24 0.14 2.16
CA LEU A 93 -6.98 1.39 2.35
C LEU A 93 -6.98 2.19 1.06
N PHE A 94 -8.10 2.18 0.37
CA PHE A 94 -8.34 2.96 -0.84
C PHE A 94 -9.06 4.28 -0.54
N ASP A 95 -8.96 5.21 -1.48
CA ASP A 95 -9.68 6.47 -1.43
C ASP A 95 -11.18 6.31 -1.74
N GLU A 96 -11.53 5.65 -2.82
CA GLU A 96 -12.90 5.33 -3.22
C GLU A 96 -12.95 4.04 -4.04
N LEU A 97 -14.14 3.49 -4.25
CA LEU A 97 -14.35 2.38 -5.16
C LEU A 97 -14.66 2.92 -6.57
N ASN A 98 -13.91 2.48 -7.55
CA ASN A 98 -14.17 2.69 -8.98
C ASN A 98 -13.59 1.52 -9.79
N ALA A 99 -13.84 1.47 -11.11
CA ALA A 99 -13.40 0.38 -11.97
C ALA A 99 -11.87 0.14 -11.90
N PHE A 100 -11.07 1.21 -11.87
CA PHE A 100 -9.61 1.09 -11.74
C PHE A 100 -9.19 0.43 -10.41
N LYS A 101 -9.84 0.77 -9.30
CA LYS A 101 -9.54 0.18 -7.99
C LYS A 101 -10.01 -1.28 -7.91
N GLU A 102 -11.09 -1.61 -8.61
CA GLU A 102 -11.56 -2.98 -8.74
C GLU A 102 -10.57 -3.85 -9.51
N ASP A 103 -10.07 -3.38 -10.65
CA ASP A 103 -9.04 -4.07 -11.44
C ASP A 103 -7.76 -4.28 -10.63
N LEU A 104 -7.33 -3.27 -9.90
CA LEU A 104 -6.16 -3.33 -9.04
C LEU A 104 -6.33 -4.36 -7.91
N TYR A 105 -7.48 -4.38 -7.26
CA TYR A 105 -7.83 -5.38 -6.25
C TYR A 105 -7.84 -6.79 -6.84
N ASN A 106 -8.50 -6.98 -7.97
CA ASN A 106 -8.57 -8.28 -8.65
C ASN A 106 -7.18 -8.78 -9.06
N SER A 107 -6.31 -7.91 -9.56
CA SER A 107 -4.92 -8.23 -9.88
C SER A 107 -4.14 -8.71 -8.65
N LEU A 108 -4.31 -8.04 -7.51
CA LEU A 108 -3.68 -8.42 -6.26
C LEU A 108 -4.18 -9.77 -5.76
N VAL A 109 -5.50 -10.00 -5.74
CA VAL A 109 -6.12 -11.28 -5.34
C VAL A 109 -5.62 -12.42 -6.21
N ASN A 110 -5.60 -12.22 -7.53
CA ASN A 110 -5.14 -13.22 -8.48
C ASN A 110 -3.64 -13.55 -8.31
N THR A 111 -2.82 -12.56 -7.99
CA THR A 111 -1.39 -12.74 -7.74
C THR A 111 -1.13 -13.53 -6.47
N LEU A 112 -1.88 -13.25 -5.42
CA LEU A 112 -1.72 -13.93 -4.13
C LEU A 112 -2.32 -15.33 -4.09
N LYS A 113 -3.18 -15.68 -5.04
CA LYS A 113 -3.74 -17.06 -5.20
C LYS A 113 -4.23 -17.70 -3.90
N GLY A 114 -4.96 -16.96 -3.09
CA GLY A 114 -5.52 -17.44 -1.82
C GLY A 114 -4.49 -17.60 -0.68
N LYS A 115 -3.25 -17.12 -0.85
CA LYS A 115 -2.22 -17.14 0.20
C LYS A 115 -2.37 -16.01 1.23
N ALA A 116 -3.31 -15.11 1.00
CA ALA A 116 -3.56 -13.97 1.87
C ALA A 116 -5.05 -13.77 2.13
N ASN A 117 -5.36 -13.35 3.35
CA ASN A 117 -6.66 -12.77 3.69
C ASN A 117 -6.57 -11.25 3.48
N ILE A 118 -7.38 -10.73 2.57
CA ILE A 118 -7.36 -9.32 2.19
C ILE A 118 -8.60 -8.65 2.75
N GLU A 119 -8.39 -7.61 3.54
CA GLU A 119 -9.46 -6.74 4.05
C GLU A 119 -9.30 -5.35 3.41
N ILE A 120 -10.35 -4.88 2.72
CA ILE A 120 -10.36 -3.62 2.02
C ILE A 120 -11.25 -2.61 2.74
N TYR A 121 -10.75 -1.38 2.83
CA TYR A 121 -11.41 -0.24 3.46
C TYR A 121 -11.36 0.97 2.54
N PHE A 122 -12.31 1.89 2.72
CA PHE A 122 -12.40 3.12 1.94
C PHE A 122 -12.49 4.32 2.86
N HIS A 123 -11.68 5.35 2.60
CA HIS A 123 -11.72 6.58 3.40
C HIS A 123 -12.53 7.72 2.74
N HIS A 124 -12.95 7.56 1.48
CA HIS A 124 -13.81 8.51 0.75
C HIS A 124 -13.32 9.96 0.84
N PHE A 125 -12.01 10.19 0.70
CA PHE A 125 -11.35 11.51 0.84
C PHE A 125 -11.63 12.19 2.20
N ASN A 126 -12.05 11.42 3.21
CA ASN A 126 -12.29 11.90 4.56
C ASN A 126 -11.09 11.60 5.47
N TYR A 127 -10.35 12.64 5.84
CA TYR A 127 -9.15 12.54 6.66
C TYR A 127 -9.40 11.87 8.03
N LYS A 128 -10.55 12.15 8.67
CA LYS A 128 -10.89 11.55 9.98
C LYS A 128 -11.09 10.04 9.85
N VAL A 129 -11.76 9.59 8.79
CA VAL A 129 -11.95 8.16 8.49
C VAL A 129 -10.59 7.52 8.19
N PHE A 130 -9.78 8.12 7.32
CA PHE A 130 -8.42 7.68 7.00
C PHE A 130 -7.59 7.45 8.27
N LYS A 131 -7.51 8.48 9.13
CA LYS A 131 -6.76 8.41 10.38
C LYS A 131 -7.26 7.28 11.30
N ASN A 132 -8.58 7.19 11.51
CA ASN A 132 -9.14 6.19 12.40
C ASN A 132 -8.90 4.76 11.89
N LEU A 133 -9.11 4.51 10.60
CA LEU A 133 -8.87 3.19 10.00
C LEU A 133 -7.41 2.74 10.15
N ILE A 134 -6.45 3.65 9.96
CA ILE A 134 -5.04 3.32 10.19
C ILE A 134 -4.78 3.01 11.67
N LEU A 135 -5.24 3.87 12.59
CA LEU A 135 -5.00 3.65 14.02
C LEU A 135 -5.65 2.36 14.53
N ASP A 136 -6.85 2.06 14.06
CA ASP A 136 -7.57 0.84 14.44
C ASP A 136 -6.94 -0.43 13.84
N SER A 137 -6.16 -0.30 12.76
CA SER A 137 -5.50 -1.43 12.09
C SER A 137 -4.18 -1.85 12.73
N ILE A 138 -3.60 -1.03 13.62
CA ILE A 138 -2.28 -1.26 14.20
C ILE A 138 -2.16 -2.65 14.82
N GLY A 139 -1.16 -3.42 14.38
CA GLY A 139 -0.83 -4.75 14.89
C GLY A 139 -1.79 -5.87 14.47
N LYS A 140 -2.79 -5.59 13.65
CA LYS A 140 -3.78 -6.59 13.21
C LYS A 140 -3.40 -7.28 11.89
N TYR A 141 -2.55 -6.66 11.08
CA TYR A 141 -2.21 -7.09 9.72
C TYR A 141 -0.71 -7.36 9.56
N THR A 142 -0.38 -8.16 8.56
CA THR A 142 1.01 -8.47 8.19
C THR A 142 1.57 -7.46 7.20
N SER A 143 0.70 -6.83 6.41
CA SER A 143 1.07 -5.83 5.41
C SER A 143 -0.04 -4.78 5.27
N TYR A 144 0.34 -3.56 4.91
CA TYR A 144 -0.55 -2.41 4.77
C TYR A 144 -0.32 -1.77 3.41
N ILE A 145 -1.34 -1.71 2.58
CA ILE A 145 -1.34 -1.03 1.29
C ILE A 145 -2.23 0.20 1.42
N ILE A 146 -1.66 1.39 1.27
CA ILE A 146 -2.34 2.63 1.61
C ILE A 146 -2.31 3.60 0.44
N MET A 147 -3.48 4.07 0.03
CA MET A 147 -3.65 5.21 -0.87
C MET A 147 -3.83 6.49 -0.06
N PRO A 148 -2.88 7.44 -0.12
CA PRO A 148 -2.95 8.68 0.66
C PRO A 148 -3.91 9.71 0.08
N ALA A 149 -4.40 9.52 -1.15
CA ALA A 149 -5.19 10.49 -1.90
C ALA A 149 -4.56 11.91 -1.91
N THR A 150 -5.35 12.94 -1.58
CA THR A 150 -4.91 14.34 -1.55
C THR A 150 -4.37 14.79 -0.19
N PHE A 151 -4.32 13.91 0.81
CA PHE A 151 -3.85 14.30 2.15
C PHE A 151 -2.35 14.56 2.17
N ASP A 152 -1.94 15.65 2.79
CA ASP A 152 -0.54 16.02 2.98
C ASP A 152 -0.11 15.86 4.44
N ASN A 153 1.20 15.75 4.65
CA ASN A 153 1.82 15.65 5.98
C ASN A 153 1.25 14.52 6.86
N ILE A 154 0.96 13.37 6.25
CA ILE A 154 0.33 12.22 6.93
C ILE A 154 1.33 11.22 7.50
N ASN A 155 2.63 11.44 7.33
CA ASN A 155 3.66 10.54 7.85
C ASN A 155 3.52 10.30 9.36
N HIS A 156 3.10 11.32 10.14
CA HIS A 156 2.90 11.18 11.58
C HIS A 156 1.80 10.17 11.98
N ILE A 157 0.92 9.78 11.05
CA ILE A 157 -0.09 8.74 11.24
C ILE A 157 0.47 7.40 10.75
N ILE A 158 1.04 7.39 9.53
CA ILE A 158 1.53 6.18 8.88
C ILE A 158 2.70 5.57 9.66
N SER A 159 3.60 6.38 10.21
CA SER A 159 4.73 5.94 11.04
C SER A 159 4.35 5.23 12.36
N LYS A 160 3.06 5.14 12.68
CA LYS A 160 2.56 4.28 13.77
C LYS A 160 2.43 2.81 13.36
N LEU A 161 2.48 2.54 12.07
CA LEU A 161 2.54 1.19 11.52
C LEU A 161 4.01 0.74 11.44
N PRO A 162 4.29 -0.58 11.39
CA PRO A 162 5.65 -1.07 11.16
C PRO A 162 6.16 -0.66 9.77
N ASP A 163 7.27 0.07 9.72
CA ASP A 163 7.81 0.67 8.48
C ASP A 163 8.10 -0.36 7.38
N ASP A 164 8.54 -1.55 7.76
CA ASP A 164 8.87 -2.66 6.85
C ASP A 164 7.64 -3.37 6.26
N LYS A 165 6.44 -2.93 6.62
CA LYS A 165 5.15 -3.56 6.21
C LYS A 165 4.22 -2.62 5.50
N VAL A 166 4.62 -1.37 5.30
CA VAL A 166 3.80 -0.33 4.67
C VAL A 166 4.21 -0.15 3.23
N TYR A 167 3.23 -0.12 2.35
CA TYR A 167 3.35 0.15 0.91
C TYR A 167 2.40 1.27 0.55
N ILE A 168 2.94 2.31 -0.10
CA ILE A 168 2.13 3.44 -0.57
C ILE A 168 1.73 3.19 -2.02
N LEU A 169 0.51 3.52 -2.36
CA LEU A 169 -0.04 3.25 -3.68
C LEU A 169 -0.71 4.48 -4.27
N ASP A 170 -0.70 4.61 -5.60
CA ASP A 170 -1.37 5.59 -6.44
C ASP A 170 -0.69 6.97 -6.50
N ARG A 171 -0.27 7.55 -5.38
CA ARG A 171 0.36 8.89 -5.36
C ARG A 171 1.70 8.89 -4.64
N PHE A 172 2.67 9.54 -5.25
CA PHE A 172 3.91 9.88 -4.58
C PHE A 172 3.68 11.07 -3.63
N LYS A 173 4.18 10.95 -2.40
CA LYS A 173 4.18 12.01 -1.40
C LYS A 173 5.58 12.15 -0.81
N ALA A 174 6.13 13.36 -0.80
CA ALA A 174 7.50 13.60 -0.34
C ALA A 174 7.70 13.21 1.14
N ASP A 175 6.69 13.41 1.98
CA ASP A 175 6.73 13.02 3.40
C ASP A 175 6.62 11.48 3.62
N LEU A 176 6.33 10.71 2.56
CA LEU A 176 6.26 9.25 2.57
C LEU A 176 7.36 8.58 1.73
N ALA A 177 8.37 9.33 1.29
CA ALA A 177 9.43 8.82 0.41
C ALA A 177 10.30 7.71 1.03
N SER A 178 10.22 7.50 2.35
CA SER A 178 10.90 6.39 3.05
C SER A 178 10.22 5.03 2.85
N TYR A 179 8.97 5.01 2.42
CA TYR A 179 8.21 3.77 2.19
C TYR A 179 8.33 3.34 0.73
N PRO A 180 8.24 2.02 0.46
CA PRO A 180 8.03 1.54 -0.91
C PRO A 180 6.76 2.15 -1.50
N VAL A 181 6.86 2.71 -2.72
CA VAL A 181 5.75 3.37 -3.40
C VAL A 181 5.59 2.85 -4.82
N VAL A 182 4.34 2.60 -5.21
CA VAL A 182 3.91 2.40 -6.61
C VAL A 182 2.91 3.49 -6.92
N TYR A 183 3.24 4.35 -7.87
CA TYR A 183 2.43 5.53 -8.18
C TYR A 183 2.29 5.77 -9.68
N GLN A 184 1.24 6.52 -10.06
CA GLN A 184 1.06 7.03 -11.40
C GLN A 184 1.80 8.37 -11.53
N HIS A 185 2.58 8.51 -12.59
CA HIS A 185 3.25 9.78 -12.87
C HIS A 185 2.35 10.67 -13.72
N PHE A 186 1.29 11.21 -13.09
CA PHE A 186 0.19 11.90 -13.78
C PHE A 186 0.62 12.98 -14.78
N GLU A 187 1.68 13.71 -14.50
CA GLU A 187 2.25 14.71 -15.42
C GLU A 187 2.83 14.03 -16.67
N LEU A 188 3.76 13.09 -16.45
CA LEU A 188 4.47 12.44 -17.55
C LEU A 188 3.55 11.53 -18.36
N ASP A 189 2.72 10.74 -17.68
CA ASP A 189 1.78 9.82 -18.32
C ASP A 189 0.82 10.57 -19.24
N PHE A 190 0.33 11.75 -18.80
CA PHE A 190 -0.58 12.56 -19.62
C PHE A 190 0.14 13.23 -20.79
N TYR A 191 1.33 13.78 -20.56
CA TYR A 191 2.17 14.35 -21.62
C TYR A 191 2.51 13.29 -22.69
N ASP A 192 2.96 12.09 -22.27
CA ASP A 192 3.35 11.03 -23.19
C ASP A 192 2.16 10.49 -23.99
N ALA A 193 0.99 10.36 -23.37
CA ALA A 193 -0.24 9.96 -24.05
C ALA A 193 -0.64 10.98 -25.16
N LEU A 194 -0.52 12.29 -24.87
CA LEU A 194 -0.79 13.33 -25.85
C LEU A 194 0.24 13.29 -26.99
N LYS A 195 1.50 13.04 -26.66
CA LYS A 195 2.59 12.94 -27.65
C LYS A 195 2.42 11.74 -28.56
N GLU A 196 2.06 10.59 -28.05
CA GLU A 196 1.70 9.40 -28.85
C GLU A 196 0.50 9.68 -29.75
N GLY A 197 -0.51 10.40 -29.24
CA GLY A 197 -1.72 10.77 -29.94
C GLY A 197 -1.60 11.98 -30.89
N ILE A 198 -0.42 12.58 -31.05
CA ILE A 198 -0.24 13.87 -31.77
C ILE A 198 -0.82 13.87 -33.19
N ASN A 199 -0.75 12.74 -33.92
CA ASN A 199 -1.31 12.62 -35.27
C ASN A 199 -2.83 12.75 -35.32
N LEU A 200 -3.51 12.44 -34.21
CA LEU A 200 -4.95 12.61 -34.06
C LEU A 200 -5.31 14.05 -33.67
N ILE A 201 -4.39 14.70 -32.94
CA ILE A 201 -4.60 16.00 -32.30
C ILE A 201 -4.29 17.15 -33.26
N LYS A 202 -3.26 17.04 -34.10
CA LYS A 202 -2.74 18.13 -34.97
C LYS A 202 -3.73 18.73 -35.98
N LYS A 203 -4.88 18.10 -36.20
CA LYS A 203 -5.97 18.62 -37.06
C LYS A 203 -6.84 19.65 -36.36
N TYR A 204 -6.76 19.75 -35.04
CA TYR A 204 -7.53 20.69 -34.24
C TYR A 204 -6.74 21.98 -34.01
N ARG A 205 -7.45 23.09 -33.80
CA ARG A 205 -6.85 24.43 -33.62
C ARG A 205 -6.69 24.84 -32.15
N ARG A 206 -7.56 24.28 -31.28
CA ARG A 206 -7.52 24.52 -29.85
C ARG A 206 -7.73 23.20 -29.11
N LEU A 207 -6.94 23.01 -28.05
CA LEU A 207 -7.06 21.88 -27.15
C LEU A 207 -7.67 22.34 -25.83
N VAL A 208 -8.70 21.66 -25.36
CA VAL A 208 -9.39 22.02 -24.12
C VAL A 208 -9.30 20.85 -23.16
N PHE A 209 -8.72 21.10 -22.00
CA PHE A 209 -8.66 20.12 -20.92
C PHE A 209 -9.68 20.48 -19.83
N VAL A 210 -10.64 19.58 -19.59
CA VAL A 210 -11.63 19.73 -18.53
C VAL A 210 -11.12 19.01 -17.28
N ASN A 211 -10.68 19.79 -16.29
CA ASN A 211 -10.22 19.27 -15.01
C ASN A 211 -11.05 19.90 -13.87
N PRO A 212 -12.01 19.17 -13.29
CA PRO A 212 -12.88 19.70 -12.26
C PRO A 212 -12.16 20.04 -10.94
N GLY A 213 -10.87 19.64 -10.81
CA GLY A 213 -10.11 19.81 -9.58
C GLY A 213 -10.57 18.89 -8.46
N GLY A 214 -10.37 19.31 -7.21
CA GLY A 214 -10.78 18.54 -6.04
C GLY A 214 -9.92 17.27 -5.87
N LYS A 215 -10.48 16.10 -6.15
CA LYS A 215 -9.76 14.81 -6.05
C LYS A 215 -8.85 14.53 -7.25
N GLU A 216 -9.05 15.24 -8.36
CA GLU A 216 -8.27 15.01 -9.57
C GLU A 216 -6.83 15.53 -9.42
N PRO A 217 -5.82 14.80 -9.93
CA PRO A 217 -4.43 15.24 -9.90
C PRO A 217 -4.21 16.51 -10.71
N THR A 218 -3.70 17.56 -10.08
CA THR A 218 -3.34 18.82 -10.75
C THR A 218 -2.10 18.63 -11.65
N GLU A 219 -1.29 17.63 -11.40
CA GLU A 219 -0.12 17.26 -12.19
C GLU A 219 -0.47 16.97 -13.66
N ARG A 220 -1.71 16.51 -13.93
CA ARG A 220 -2.18 16.36 -15.32
C ARG A 220 -2.26 17.67 -16.06
N ILE A 221 -2.60 18.77 -15.38
CA ILE A 221 -2.61 20.11 -15.99
C ILE A 221 -1.19 20.47 -16.45
N ILE A 222 -0.19 20.23 -15.59
CA ILE A 222 1.22 20.51 -15.91
C ILE A 222 1.65 19.75 -17.16
N GLY A 223 1.32 18.44 -17.22
CA GLY A 223 1.64 17.62 -18.39
C GLY A 223 0.95 18.08 -19.67
N PHE A 224 -0.31 18.52 -19.57
CA PHE A 224 -1.08 19.07 -20.67
C PHE A 224 -0.51 20.39 -21.19
N GLU A 225 -0.27 21.34 -20.32
CA GLU A 225 0.28 22.67 -20.64
C GLU A 225 1.68 22.51 -21.27
N ARG A 226 2.55 21.70 -20.68
CA ARG A 226 3.87 21.40 -21.22
C ARG A 226 3.80 20.84 -22.65
N PHE A 227 2.86 19.92 -22.91
CA PHE A 227 2.66 19.40 -24.26
C PHE A 227 2.21 20.50 -25.23
N CYS A 228 1.24 21.30 -24.85
CA CYS A 228 0.71 22.36 -25.70
C CYS A 228 1.76 23.43 -26.03
N ASP A 229 2.57 23.83 -25.04
CA ASP A 229 3.66 24.79 -25.22
C ASP A 229 4.75 24.23 -26.13
N GLU A 230 5.17 22.96 -25.95
CA GLU A 230 6.21 22.35 -26.77
C GLU A 230 5.81 22.19 -28.24
N PHE A 231 4.54 21.83 -28.49
CA PHE A 231 4.04 21.59 -29.85
C PHE A 231 3.29 22.76 -30.47
N GLY A 232 3.19 23.91 -29.76
CA GLY A 232 2.64 25.14 -30.27
C GLY A 232 1.11 25.13 -30.45
N PHE A 233 0.40 24.42 -29.61
CA PHE A 233 -1.07 24.40 -29.61
C PHE A 233 -1.64 25.55 -28.79
N ASN A 234 -2.71 26.18 -29.32
CA ASN A 234 -3.57 27.00 -28.46
C ASN A 234 -4.35 26.08 -27.51
N TYR A 235 -4.42 26.43 -26.24
CA TYR A 235 -5.10 25.59 -25.27
C TYR A 235 -5.85 26.38 -24.21
N GLU A 236 -6.73 25.67 -23.51
CA GLU A 236 -7.47 26.20 -22.37
C GLU A 236 -7.69 25.06 -21.37
N VAL A 237 -7.60 25.38 -20.07
CA VAL A 237 -7.95 24.45 -18.97
C VAL A 237 -9.16 25.02 -18.25
N VAL A 238 -10.23 24.24 -18.21
CA VAL A 238 -11.51 24.64 -17.60
C VAL A 238 -11.92 23.63 -16.54
N LYS A 239 -12.77 24.03 -15.60
CA LYS A 239 -13.29 23.13 -14.56
C LYS A 239 -14.53 22.36 -15.00
N SER A 240 -15.27 22.92 -15.95
CA SER A 240 -16.51 22.33 -16.47
C SER A 240 -16.69 22.69 -17.94
N ILE A 241 -17.37 21.83 -18.68
CA ILE A 241 -17.78 22.09 -20.06
C ILE A 241 -18.63 23.36 -20.17
N SER A 242 -19.43 23.66 -19.16
CA SER A 242 -20.28 24.86 -19.13
C SER A 242 -19.52 26.20 -19.15
N GLU A 243 -18.21 26.18 -18.86
CA GLU A 243 -17.37 27.39 -18.88
C GLU A 243 -16.92 27.77 -20.29
N ILE A 244 -17.11 26.89 -21.27
CA ILE A 244 -16.59 27.07 -22.63
C ILE A 244 -17.69 26.84 -23.68
N ARG A 245 -17.57 27.54 -24.79
CA ARG A 245 -18.38 27.25 -25.99
C ARG A 245 -17.55 26.39 -26.92
N PRO A 246 -18.00 25.13 -27.22
CA PRO A 246 -17.30 24.27 -28.17
C PRO A 246 -17.24 24.88 -29.56
N GLY A 247 -16.05 24.84 -30.15
CA GLY A 247 -15.80 25.25 -31.53
C GLY A 247 -15.60 24.03 -32.43
N LEU A 248 -15.85 24.20 -33.72
CA LEU A 248 -15.76 23.12 -34.73
C LEU A 248 -14.34 22.48 -34.80
N TYR A 249 -13.30 23.20 -34.41
CA TYR A 249 -11.89 22.73 -34.47
C TYR A 249 -11.28 22.60 -33.07
N ASP A 250 -12.09 22.34 -32.05
CA ASP A 250 -11.62 22.08 -30.71
C ASP A 250 -11.49 20.57 -30.48
N ALA A 251 -10.46 20.18 -29.72
CA ALA A 251 -10.35 18.84 -29.16
C ALA A 251 -10.47 18.92 -27.64
N PHE A 252 -11.35 18.11 -27.08
CA PHE A 252 -11.59 18.06 -25.64
C PHE A 252 -10.94 16.83 -25.01
N PHE A 253 -10.26 17.05 -23.89
CA PHE A 253 -9.71 16.01 -23.03
C PHE A 253 -10.53 15.99 -21.76
N LEU A 254 -11.21 14.88 -21.51
CA LEU A 254 -12.18 14.72 -20.43
C LEU A 254 -11.71 13.66 -19.46
N ILE A 255 -11.91 13.86 -18.16
CA ILE A 255 -11.60 12.89 -17.09
C ILE A 255 -12.87 12.12 -16.73
N SER A 256 -14.05 12.74 -16.87
CA SER A 256 -15.32 12.21 -16.42
C SER A 256 -16.23 11.86 -17.60
N ASP A 257 -16.89 10.69 -17.53
CA ASP A 257 -17.93 10.31 -18.49
C ASP A 257 -19.12 11.28 -18.48
N ARG A 258 -19.34 12.01 -17.38
CA ARG A 258 -20.39 13.04 -17.32
C ARG A 258 -20.11 14.20 -18.26
N ASP A 259 -18.87 14.64 -18.33
CA ASP A 259 -18.46 15.72 -19.23
C ASP A 259 -18.63 15.31 -20.69
N LEU A 260 -18.44 14.00 -21.00
CA LEU A 260 -18.67 13.45 -22.32
C LEU A 260 -20.16 13.56 -22.73
N VAL A 261 -21.07 13.29 -21.79
CA VAL A 261 -22.51 13.38 -22.03
C VAL A 261 -22.96 14.84 -22.23
N GLU A 262 -22.32 15.79 -21.54
CA GLU A 262 -22.65 17.21 -21.67
C GLU A 262 -22.18 17.84 -22.98
N ILE A 263 -21.12 17.30 -23.60
CA ILE A 263 -20.51 17.86 -24.82
C ILE A 263 -21.11 17.31 -26.11
N VAL A 264 -21.79 16.16 -26.07
CA VAL A 264 -22.43 15.49 -27.21
C VAL A 264 -23.88 15.94 -27.36
#